data_357d264c4554c11ba8349c2a089c3c72
#
_entry.id   357d264c4554c11ba8349c2a089c3c72
#
_cell.length_a   1.000
_cell.length_b   1.000
_cell.length_c   1.000
_cell.angle_alpha   90.00
_cell.angle_beta   90.00
_cell.angle_gamma   90.00
#
_symmetry.space_group_name_H-M   'P 1'
#
loop_
_entity.id
_entity.type
_entity.pdbx_description
1 polymer ?
#
loop_
_entity_poly.entity_id
_entity_poly.type
_entity_poly.pdbx_seq_one_letter_code
_entity_poly.pdbx_strand_id
1 'polypeptide(L)'
;MRMFDLLTSGVIFAGRRGWGVVAALGLAFGVILALGGSWARWVYLLFLLFPALEDARTGYVSDGWPLVLSVCGALLMLSRGTFLLCLLTGVGMGALYGLLYLISKRSLGLADVFLAAASSLWLLPMYGLLSLWLTSLAALLWCAFLLLRGRLGRRTEIRFVPFLAIGGALAYGVQEAVGMAFLLASLGLSSL
;
A
#
# COMPACT_ATOMS: atom_id res chain seq x y z
N MET A 1 -7.18 8.71 22.35
CA MET A 1 -6.60 9.77 21.51
C MET A 1 -7.57 9.95 20.35
N ARG A 2 -8.24 11.09 20.23
CA ARG A 2 -9.33 11.27 19.25
C ARG A 2 -8.73 11.50 17.86
N MET A 3 -9.32 10.90 16.83
CA MET A 3 -8.90 11.04 15.42
C MET A 3 -8.76 12.53 15.00
N PHE A 4 -9.51 13.42 15.63
CA PHE A 4 -9.45 14.86 15.41
C PHE A 4 -8.17 15.51 15.97
N ASP A 5 -7.61 14.97 17.05
CA ASP A 5 -6.34 15.46 17.63
C ASP A 5 -5.14 15.11 16.75
N LEU A 6 -5.26 14.04 15.94
CA LEU A 6 -4.25 13.65 14.93
C LEU A 6 -4.25 14.62 13.74
N LEU A 7 -5.41 15.17 13.37
CA LEU A 7 -5.54 16.14 12.28
C LEU A 7 -5.25 17.58 12.72
N THR A 8 -5.50 17.90 13.98
CA THR A 8 -5.35 19.28 14.51
C THR A 8 -4.05 19.51 15.27
N SER A 9 -3.36 18.47 15.73
CA SER A 9 -2.03 18.60 16.31
C SER A 9 -1.02 18.93 15.22
N GLY A 10 -1.11 20.10 14.61
CA GLY A 10 -0.30 20.65 13.52
C GLY A 10 1.22 20.39 13.51
N VAL A 11 1.65 19.33 14.15
CA VAL A 11 2.98 18.72 14.12
C VAL A 11 3.06 17.85 12.87
N ILE A 12 2.54 18.41 11.80
CA ILE A 12 2.79 17.98 10.47
C ILE A 12 4.29 18.17 10.27
N PHE A 13 5.03 17.04 10.39
CA PHE A 13 6.39 16.95 9.89
C PHE A 13 7.46 17.89 10.49
N ALA A 14 7.54 17.99 11.80
CA ALA A 14 8.70 18.60 12.49
C ALA A 14 9.98 17.74 12.37
N GLY A 15 10.25 17.20 11.19
CA GLY A 15 11.50 16.52 10.91
C GLY A 15 11.71 16.31 9.42
N ARG A 16 12.86 16.75 8.90
CA ARG A 16 13.33 16.54 7.50
C ARG A 16 13.17 15.10 6.96
N ARG A 17 12.88 14.13 7.82
CA ARG A 17 12.75 12.70 7.50
C ARG A 17 11.36 12.30 6.99
N GLY A 18 10.31 13.05 7.36
CA GLY A 18 8.93 12.77 6.90
C GLY A 18 8.65 13.25 5.48
N TRP A 19 9.35 14.27 5.01
CA TRP A 19 9.11 14.87 3.70
C TRP A 19 9.36 13.92 2.52
N GLY A 20 10.36 13.03 2.63
CA GLY A 20 10.64 12.05 1.59
C GLY A 20 9.50 11.05 1.39
N VAL A 21 8.87 10.60 2.48
CA VAL A 21 7.72 9.69 2.44
C VAL A 21 6.50 10.41 1.88
N VAL A 22 6.26 11.66 2.30
CA VAL A 22 5.15 12.49 1.77
C VAL A 22 5.33 12.79 0.29
N ALA A 23 6.55 13.13 -0.13
CA ALA A 23 6.84 13.36 -1.54
C ALA A 23 6.68 12.10 -2.39
N ALA A 24 7.13 10.93 -1.89
CA ALA A 24 6.95 9.65 -2.57
C ALA A 24 5.47 9.25 -2.66
N LEU A 25 4.71 9.43 -1.57
CA LEU A 25 3.26 9.19 -1.55
C LEU A 25 2.53 10.21 -2.43
N GLY A 26 2.94 11.48 -2.44
CA GLY A 26 2.39 12.52 -3.31
C GLY A 26 2.67 12.25 -4.79
N LEU A 27 3.87 11.76 -5.13
CA LEU A 27 4.22 11.35 -6.49
C LEU A 27 3.40 10.12 -6.93
N ALA A 28 3.31 9.08 -6.10
CA ALA A 28 2.47 7.93 -6.36
C ALA A 28 0.99 8.32 -6.54
N PHE A 29 0.51 9.22 -5.68
CA PHE A 29 -0.83 9.80 -5.75
C PHE A 29 -1.05 10.60 -7.05
N GLY A 30 -0.08 11.43 -7.44
CA GLY A 30 -0.12 12.21 -8.68
C GLY A 30 -0.14 11.34 -9.95
N VAL A 31 0.69 10.30 -10.01
CA VAL A 31 0.71 9.34 -11.13
C VAL A 31 -0.63 8.61 -11.25
N ILE A 32 -1.23 8.22 -10.13
CA ILE A 32 -2.50 7.51 -10.14
C ILE A 32 -3.66 8.45 -10.49
N LEU A 33 -3.59 9.72 -10.11
CA LEU A 33 -4.52 10.77 -10.56
C LEU A 33 -4.51 10.91 -12.08
N ALA A 34 -3.33 10.91 -12.68
CA ALA A 34 -3.16 11.04 -14.12
C ALA A 34 -3.75 9.85 -14.91
N LEU A 35 -3.85 8.67 -14.27
CA LEU A 35 -4.41 7.46 -14.92
C LEU A 35 -5.95 7.40 -14.95
N GLY A 36 -6.64 8.44 -14.49
CA GLY A 36 -8.11 8.55 -14.49
C GLY A 36 -8.81 7.43 -13.72
N GLY A 37 -9.60 7.69 -12.72
CA GLY A 37 -10.07 6.61 -11.90
C GLY A 37 -11.44 6.68 -11.28
N SER A 38 -11.98 5.52 -10.92
CA SER A 38 -13.19 5.37 -10.15
C SER A 38 -13.00 5.84 -8.68
N TRP A 39 -14.10 6.14 -7.99
CA TRP A 39 -14.11 6.51 -6.57
C TRP A 39 -13.44 5.45 -5.66
N ALA A 40 -13.50 4.16 -6.05
CA ALA A 40 -12.89 3.06 -5.31
C ALA A 40 -11.36 3.22 -5.18
N ARG A 41 -10.70 3.80 -6.18
CA ARG A 41 -9.27 4.12 -6.15
C ARG A 41 -8.95 5.09 -5.02
N TRP A 42 -9.74 6.14 -4.88
CA TRP A 42 -9.54 7.14 -3.84
C TRP A 42 -9.70 6.56 -2.44
N VAL A 43 -10.71 5.72 -2.25
CA VAL A 43 -10.94 5.01 -0.99
C VAL A 43 -9.75 4.11 -0.66
N TYR A 44 -9.27 3.32 -1.62
CA TYR A 44 -8.11 2.47 -1.43
C TYR A 44 -6.86 3.26 -1.05
N LEU A 45 -6.57 4.33 -1.79
CA LEU A 45 -5.42 5.19 -1.54
C LEU A 45 -5.46 5.86 -0.17
N LEU A 46 -6.62 6.38 0.23
CA LEU A 46 -6.79 6.98 1.55
C LEU A 46 -6.54 5.96 2.66
N PHE A 47 -7.07 4.74 2.52
CA PHE A 47 -6.89 3.68 3.52
C PHE A 47 -5.47 3.11 3.55
N LEU A 48 -4.66 3.29 2.51
CA LEU A 48 -3.23 2.99 2.55
C LEU A 48 -2.41 4.18 3.08
N LEU A 49 -2.82 5.40 2.76
CA LEU A 49 -2.11 6.61 3.17
C LEU A 49 -2.13 6.80 4.69
N PHE A 50 -3.29 6.61 5.32
CA PHE A 50 -3.40 6.82 6.77
C PHE A 50 -2.50 5.91 7.61
N PRO A 51 -2.50 4.57 7.46
CA PRO A 51 -1.59 3.71 8.19
C PRO A 51 -0.13 3.95 7.83
N ALA A 52 0.17 4.33 6.57
CA ALA A 52 1.53 4.69 6.17
C ALA A 52 2.03 5.95 6.89
N LEU A 53 1.19 6.96 7.06
CA LEU A 53 1.51 8.17 7.82
C LEU A 53 1.62 7.88 9.33
N GLU A 54 0.76 7.03 9.87
CA GLU A 54 0.81 6.62 11.27
C GLU A 54 2.12 5.87 11.56
N ASP A 55 2.47 4.87 10.74
CA ASP A 55 3.74 4.15 10.84
C ASP A 55 4.94 5.10 10.67
N ALA A 56 4.91 5.98 9.67
CA ALA A 56 5.98 6.95 9.42
C ALA A 56 6.21 7.90 10.61
N ARG A 57 5.20 8.16 11.43
CA ARG A 57 5.29 9.04 12.60
C ARG A 57 5.64 8.31 13.87
N THR A 58 4.90 7.25 14.17
CA THR A 58 4.92 6.60 15.47
C THR A 58 5.72 5.29 15.48
N GLY A 59 5.94 4.66 14.31
CA GLY A 59 6.46 3.30 14.20
C GLY A 59 5.46 2.23 14.62
N TYR A 60 4.19 2.61 14.70
CA TYR A 60 3.10 1.74 15.10
C TYR A 60 1.90 1.97 14.18
N VAL A 61 1.19 0.91 13.83
CA VAL A 61 -0.03 0.95 13.02
C VAL A 61 -1.18 0.42 13.85
N SER A 62 -2.27 1.18 13.89
CA SER A 62 -3.49 0.76 14.59
C SER A 62 -4.14 -0.43 13.89
N ASP A 63 -4.54 -1.44 14.66
CA ASP A 63 -5.19 -2.67 14.16
C ASP A 63 -6.53 -2.40 13.44
N GLY A 64 -7.10 -1.22 13.63
CA GLY A 64 -8.33 -0.81 12.94
C GLY A 64 -8.16 -0.65 11.42
N TRP A 65 -6.97 -0.26 10.94
CA TRP A 65 -6.74 -0.02 9.51
C TRP A 65 -6.84 -1.29 8.66
N PRO A 66 -6.17 -2.41 9.01
CA PRO A 66 -6.33 -3.66 8.28
C PRO A 66 -7.79 -4.14 8.26
N LEU A 67 -8.52 -3.97 9.36
CA LEU A 67 -9.92 -4.37 9.45
C LEU A 67 -10.80 -3.56 8.48
N VAL A 68 -10.73 -2.23 8.53
CA VAL A 68 -11.51 -1.33 7.66
C VAL A 68 -11.16 -1.59 6.19
N LEU A 69 -9.88 -1.70 5.88
CA LEU A 69 -9.40 -1.97 4.52
C LEU A 69 -9.93 -3.32 4.01
N SER A 70 -9.93 -4.36 4.86
CA SER A 70 -10.46 -5.69 4.51
C SER A 70 -11.96 -5.67 4.25
N VAL A 71 -12.74 -5.03 5.11
CA VAL A 71 -14.20 -4.95 4.96
C VAL A 71 -14.58 -4.19 3.70
N CYS A 72 -13.98 -3.02 3.48
CA CYS A 72 -14.25 -2.22 2.28
C CYS A 72 -13.83 -2.95 1.01
N GLY A 73 -12.67 -3.61 1.01
CA GLY A 73 -12.18 -4.41 -0.12
C GLY A 73 -13.11 -5.59 -0.43
N ALA A 74 -13.52 -6.33 0.60
CA ALA A 74 -14.43 -7.46 0.46
C ALA A 74 -15.76 -7.05 -0.16
N LEU A 75 -16.39 -5.98 0.35
CA LEU A 75 -17.67 -5.47 -0.15
C LEU A 75 -17.55 -5.00 -1.61
N LEU A 76 -16.49 -4.28 -1.95
CA LEU A 76 -16.25 -3.80 -3.31
C LEU A 76 -16.03 -4.97 -4.28
N MET A 77 -15.21 -5.95 -3.90
CA MET A 77 -14.91 -7.09 -4.77
C MET A 77 -16.09 -8.06 -4.89
N LEU A 78 -16.94 -8.13 -3.86
CA LEU A 78 -18.19 -8.84 -3.93
C LEU A 78 -19.14 -8.20 -4.97
N SER A 79 -19.27 -6.88 -4.98
CA SER A 79 -20.08 -6.16 -5.95
C SER A 79 -19.54 -6.27 -7.40
N ARG A 80 -18.23 -6.49 -7.57
CA ARG A 80 -17.57 -6.69 -8.87
C ARG A 80 -17.57 -8.15 -9.34
N GLY A 81 -18.04 -9.10 -8.52
CA GLY A 81 -18.03 -10.53 -8.82
C GLY A 81 -16.63 -11.20 -8.81
N THR A 82 -15.61 -10.49 -8.31
CA THR A 82 -14.21 -10.97 -8.26
C THR A 82 -13.76 -11.36 -6.85
N PHE A 83 -14.68 -11.43 -5.91
CA PHE A 83 -14.40 -11.64 -4.49
C PHE A 83 -13.50 -12.84 -4.20
N LEU A 84 -13.79 -14.01 -4.79
CA LEU A 84 -13.02 -15.23 -4.54
C LEU A 84 -11.56 -15.10 -4.98
N LEU A 85 -11.31 -14.47 -6.13
CA LEU A 85 -9.95 -14.24 -6.63
C LEU A 85 -9.19 -13.28 -5.73
N CYS A 86 -9.83 -12.20 -5.30
CA CYS A 86 -9.23 -11.22 -4.41
C CYS A 86 -9.04 -11.78 -2.99
N LEU A 87 -9.95 -12.63 -2.51
CA LEU A 87 -9.79 -13.35 -1.25
C LEU A 87 -8.57 -14.29 -1.31
N LEU A 88 -8.40 -15.03 -2.39
CA LEU A 88 -7.23 -15.87 -2.61
C LEU A 88 -5.93 -15.04 -2.60
N THR A 89 -5.96 -13.86 -3.23
CA THR A 89 -4.82 -12.92 -3.20
C THR A 89 -4.52 -12.47 -1.77
N GLY A 90 -5.52 -12.03 -1.03
CA GLY A 90 -5.35 -11.56 0.35
C GLY A 90 -4.82 -12.65 1.28
N VAL A 91 -5.39 -13.87 1.20
CA VAL A 91 -4.93 -15.02 2.00
C VAL A 91 -3.51 -15.44 1.58
N GLY A 92 -3.22 -15.51 0.28
CA GLY A 92 -1.91 -15.87 -0.24
C GLY A 92 -0.83 -14.87 0.19
N MET A 93 -1.13 -13.58 0.09
CA MET A 93 -0.21 -12.53 0.53
C MET A 93 -0.06 -12.51 2.05
N GLY A 94 -1.14 -12.71 2.80
CA GLY A 94 -1.07 -12.86 4.26
C GLY A 94 -0.20 -14.04 4.68
N ALA A 95 -0.33 -15.19 4.00
CA ALA A 95 0.51 -16.35 4.24
C ALA A 95 1.98 -16.07 3.90
N LEU A 96 2.26 -15.41 2.77
CA LEU A 96 3.61 -15.08 2.33
C LEU A 96 4.29 -14.10 3.32
N TYR A 97 3.62 -13.01 3.67
CA TYR A 97 4.15 -12.06 4.67
C TYR A 97 4.23 -12.68 6.07
N GLY A 98 3.29 -13.57 6.42
CA GLY A 98 3.34 -14.34 7.66
C GLY A 98 4.56 -15.28 7.71
N LEU A 99 4.90 -15.92 6.58
CA LEU A 99 6.12 -16.71 6.46
C LEU A 99 7.37 -15.85 6.60
N LEU A 100 7.41 -14.69 5.94
CA LEU A 100 8.50 -13.72 6.09
C LEU A 100 8.65 -13.24 7.54
N TYR A 101 7.54 -12.99 8.24
CA TYR A 101 7.53 -12.65 9.66
C TYR A 101 8.18 -13.75 10.51
N LEU A 102 7.87 -15.02 10.25
CA LEU A 102 8.45 -16.15 10.96
C LEU A 102 9.95 -16.32 10.67
N ILE A 103 10.33 -16.26 9.39
CA ILE A 103 11.74 -16.41 8.95
C ILE A 103 12.61 -15.25 9.46
N SER A 104 12.08 -14.04 9.47
CA SER A 104 12.78 -12.84 9.95
C SER A 104 12.90 -12.77 11.46
N LYS A 105 12.52 -13.86 12.18
CA LYS A 105 12.51 -13.91 13.65
C LYS A 105 11.71 -12.76 14.28
N ARG A 106 10.59 -12.42 13.66
CA ARG A 106 9.68 -11.33 14.08
C ARG A 106 10.27 -9.93 13.96
N SER A 107 11.25 -9.72 13.09
CA SER A 107 11.77 -8.37 12.80
C SER A 107 10.81 -7.56 11.91
N LEU A 108 9.95 -8.22 11.13
CA LEU A 108 8.80 -7.61 10.46
C LEU A 108 7.67 -7.45 11.50
N GLY A 109 6.91 -6.37 11.44
CA GLY A 109 5.75 -6.15 12.31
C GLY A 109 4.57 -7.08 11.96
N LEU A 110 3.86 -7.58 12.97
CA LEU A 110 2.65 -8.36 12.73
C LEU A 110 1.56 -7.51 12.04
N ALA A 111 1.50 -6.22 12.35
CA ALA A 111 0.61 -5.26 11.69
C ALA A 111 0.87 -5.16 10.18
N ASP A 112 2.15 -5.26 9.75
CA ASP A 112 2.53 -5.25 8.33
C ASP A 112 1.94 -6.46 7.59
N VAL A 113 1.92 -7.63 8.25
CA VAL A 113 1.33 -8.86 7.69
C VAL A 113 -0.17 -8.68 7.46
N PHE A 114 -0.89 -8.18 8.46
CA PHE A 114 -2.33 -7.93 8.34
C PHE A 114 -2.65 -6.85 7.33
N LEU A 115 -1.86 -5.79 7.28
CA LEU A 115 -2.06 -4.70 6.33
C LEU A 115 -1.77 -5.15 4.90
N ALA A 116 -0.73 -5.98 4.69
CA ALA A 116 -0.42 -6.58 3.39
C ALA A 116 -1.55 -7.50 2.91
N ALA A 117 -2.08 -8.35 3.79
CA ALA A 117 -3.23 -9.19 3.48
C ALA A 117 -4.47 -8.37 3.13
N ALA A 118 -4.79 -7.36 3.95
CA ALA A 118 -5.94 -6.49 3.77
C ALA A 118 -5.87 -5.66 2.48
N SER A 119 -4.71 -5.09 2.17
CA SER A 119 -4.51 -4.32 0.93
C SER A 119 -4.61 -5.21 -0.30
N SER A 120 -4.17 -6.45 -0.22
CA SER A 120 -4.19 -7.40 -1.32
C SER A 120 -5.60 -7.93 -1.64
N LEU A 121 -6.57 -7.77 -0.74
CA LEU A 121 -7.99 -8.05 -1.04
C LEU A 121 -8.58 -7.14 -2.13
N TRP A 122 -7.93 -6.02 -2.43
CA TRP A 122 -8.32 -5.09 -3.50
C TRP A 122 -7.71 -5.45 -4.85
N LEU A 123 -6.82 -6.44 -4.90
CA LEU A 123 -6.00 -6.78 -6.03
C LEU A 123 -6.32 -8.18 -6.55
N LEU A 124 -6.38 -8.34 -7.87
CA LEU A 124 -6.36 -9.66 -8.50
C LEU A 124 -4.97 -10.30 -8.30
N PRO A 125 -4.86 -11.63 -8.38
CA PRO A 125 -3.64 -12.37 -8.01
C PRO A 125 -2.36 -11.84 -8.65
N MET A 126 -2.40 -11.51 -9.94
CA MET A 126 -1.25 -10.98 -10.67
C MET A 126 -0.79 -9.63 -10.14
N TYR A 127 -1.74 -8.76 -9.79
CA TYR A 127 -1.44 -7.43 -9.23
C TYR A 127 -1.07 -7.48 -7.75
N GLY A 128 -1.51 -8.51 -7.01
CA GLY A 128 -1.00 -8.80 -5.67
C GLY A 128 0.50 -9.10 -5.70
N LEU A 129 0.95 -9.96 -6.63
CA LEU A 129 2.38 -10.24 -6.83
C LEU A 129 3.15 -9.00 -7.30
N LEU A 130 2.57 -8.21 -8.19
CA LEU A 130 3.13 -6.93 -8.63
C LEU A 130 3.30 -5.97 -7.44
N SER A 131 2.31 -5.88 -6.56
CA SER A 131 2.37 -5.07 -5.34
C SER A 131 3.53 -5.48 -4.44
N LEU A 132 3.72 -6.79 -4.20
CA LEU A 132 4.84 -7.33 -3.44
C LEU A 132 6.19 -6.91 -4.05
N TRP A 133 6.31 -7.09 -5.38
CA TRP A 133 7.54 -6.75 -6.09
C TRP A 133 7.86 -5.25 -6.01
N LEU A 134 6.86 -4.39 -6.23
CA LEU A 134 7.02 -2.94 -6.15
C LEU A 134 7.32 -2.47 -4.72
N THR A 135 6.69 -3.06 -3.71
CA THR A 135 6.97 -2.81 -2.29
C THR A 135 8.42 -3.14 -1.96
N SER A 136 8.88 -4.33 -2.38
CA SER A 136 10.24 -4.79 -2.14
C SER A 136 11.27 -3.92 -2.86
N LEU A 137 10.99 -3.52 -4.10
CA LEU A 137 11.84 -2.63 -4.88
C LEU A 137 11.94 -1.24 -4.22
N ALA A 138 10.83 -0.67 -3.79
CA ALA A 138 10.82 0.63 -3.11
C ALA A 138 11.61 0.59 -1.79
N ALA A 139 11.44 -0.47 -1.00
CA ALA A 139 12.20 -0.67 0.23
C ALA A 139 13.70 -0.85 -0.05
N LEU A 140 14.06 -1.63 -1.08
CA LEU A 140 15.45 -1.84 -1.49
C LEU A 140 16.12 -0.52 -1.94
N LEU A 141 15.44 0.26 -2.78
CA LEU A 141 15.95 1.56 -3.23
C LEU A 141 16.16 2.52 -2.06
N TRP A 142 15.26 2.51 -1.09
CA TRP A 142 15.42 3.31 0.13
C TRP A 142 16.61 2.85 0.98
N CYS A 143 16.78 1.54 1.16
CA CYS A 143 17.93 0.98 1.86
C CYS A 143 19.25 1.34 1.15
N ALA A 144 19.30 1.21 -0.17
CA ALA A 144 20.47 1.59 -0.97
C ALA A 144 20.80 3.08 -0.82
N PHE A 145 19.79 3.93 -0.86
CA PHE A 145 19.95 5.38 -0.63
C PHE A 145 20.51 5.69 0.77
N LEU A 146 20.00 5.04 1.82
CA LEU A 146 20.52 5.20 3.18
C LEU A 146 21.95 4.70 3.32
N LEU A 147 22.28 3.58 2.64
CA LEU A 147 23.64 3.02 2.61
C LEU A 147 24.61 4.00 1.96
N LEU A 148 24.28 4.53 0.79
CA LEU A 148 25.10 5.51 0.08
C LEU A 148 25.33 6.79 0.89
N ARG A 149 24.36 7.15 1.75
CA ARG A 149 24.50 8.29 2.65
C ARG A 149 25.21 7.97 3.98
N GLY A 150 25.69 6.75 4.15
CA GLY A 150 26.34 6.32 5.40
C GLY A 150 25.41 6.35 6.64
N ARG A 151 24.09 6.30 6.41
CA ARG A 151 23.08 6.40 7.47
C ARG A 151 22.46 5.05 7.85
N LEU A 152 22.84 3.97 7.14
CA LEU A 152 22.35 2.62 7.44
C LEU A 152 23.25 1.99 8.50
N GLY A 153 22.73 1.78 9.72
CA GLY A 153 23.41 1.12 10.82
C GLY A 153 22.68 -0.17 11.21
N ARG A 154 23.35 -1.03 11.99
CA ARG A 154 22.75 -2.29 12.48
C ARG A 154 21.48 -2.13 13.31
N ARG A 155 21.18 -0.92 13.79
CA ARG A 155 20.00 -0.58 14.60
C ARG A 155 19.03 0.35 13.87
N THR A 156 19.19 0.54 12.56
CA THR A 156 18.29 1.41 11.80
C THR A 156 16.97 0.66 11.58
N GLU A 157 15.93 1.11 12.24
CA GLU A 157 14.57 0.61 12.01
C GLU A 157 14.03 1.21 10.71
N ILE A 158 13.64 0.33 9.79
CA ILE A 158 13.02 0.72 8.52
C ILE A 158 11.53 0.49 8.65
N ARG A 159 10.76 1.57 8.54
CA ARG A 159 9.31 1.53 8.58
C ARG A 159 8.79 0.97 7.26
N PHE A 160 8.08 -0.15 7.33
CA PHE A 160 7.73 -0.94 6.14
C PHE A 160 6.43 -0.48 5.48
N VAL A 161 5.44 -0.03 6.26
CA VAL A 161 4.09 0.32 5.75
C VAL A 161 4.08 1.39 4.66
N PRO A 162 4.94 2.44 4.69
CA PRO A 162 5.01 3.40 3.58
C PRO A 162 5.37 2.76 2.23
N PHE A 163 6.26 1.76 2.23
CA PHE A 163 6.63 1.05 1.00
C PHE A 163 5.50 0.14 0.52
N LEU A 164 4.81 -0.53 1.45
CA LEU A 164 3.62 -1.31 1.16
C LEU A 164 2.51 -0.44 0.55
N ALA A 165 2.31 0.76 1.06
CA ALA A 165 1.35 1.71 0.50
C ALA A 165 1.72 2.14 -0.93
N ILE A 166 3.00 2.41 -1.21
CA ILE A 166 3.49 2.74 -2.56
C ILE A 166 3.26 1.57 -3.51
N GLY A 167 3.71 0.36 -3.12
CA GLY A 167 3.58 -0.85 -3.95
C GLY A 167 2.11 -1.21 -4.24
N GLY A 168 1.27 -1.16 -3.22
CA GLY A 168 -0.17 -1.40 -3.35
C GLY A 168 -0.87 -0.37 -4.24
N ALA A 169 -0.57 0.91 -4.04
CA ALA A 169 -1.13 2.00 -4.81
C ALA A 169 -0.78 1.91 -6.30
N LEU A 170 0.49 1.65 -6.61
CA LEU A 170 0.94 1.48 -8.00
C LEU A 170 0.33 0.25 -8.66
N ALA A 171 0.31 -0.90 -7.95
CA ALA A 171 -0.29 -2.13 -8.48
C ALA A 171 -1.78 -1.98 -8.75
N TYR A 172 -2.52 -1.31 -7.87
CA TYR A 172 -3.93 -1.01 -8.08
C TYR A 172 -4.14 -0.06 -9.27
N GLY A 173 -3.29 0.97 -9.41
CA GLY A 173 -3.30 1.87 -10.56
C GLY A 173 -3.11 1.13 -11.89
N VAL A 174 -2.16 0.21 -11.96
CA VAL A 174 -1.93 -0.63 -13.14
C VAL A 174 -3.13 -1.54 -13.41
N GLN A 175 -3.70 -2.16 -12.38
CA GLN A 175 -4.90 -3.00 -12.49
C GLN A 175 -6.07 -2.24 -13.12
N GLU A 176 -6.36 -1.02 -12.67
CA GLU A 176 -7.44 -0.19 -13.20
C GLU A 176 -7.14 0.27 -14.64
N ALA A 177 -5.89 0.65 -14.94
CA ALA A 177 -5.49 1.09 -16.27
C ALA A 177 -5.61 -0.04 -17.31
N VAL A 178 -5.17 -1.26 -16.97
CA VAL A 178 -5.28 -2.43 -17.83
C VAL A 178 -6.74 -2.84 -18.01
N GLY A 179 -7.54 -2.81 -16.94
CA GLY A 179 -8.98 -3.07 -17.01
C GLY A 179 -9.70 -2.09 -17.94
N MET A 180 -9.37 -0.81 -17.87
CA MET A 180 -9.93 0.23 -18.75
C MET A 180 -9.50 0.01 -20.20
N ALA A 181 -8.22 -0.27 -20.46
CA ALA A 181 -7.72 -0.53 -21.80
C ALA A 181 -8.41 -1.74 -22.46
N PHE A 182 -8.62 -2.82 -21.69
CA PHE A 182 -9.34 -3.99 -22.15
C PHE A 182 -10.81 -3.68 -22.51
N LEU A 183 -11.46 -2.85 -21.71
CA LEU A 183 -12.83 -2.40 -21.92
C LEU A 183 -12.96 -1.56 -23.21
N LEU A 184 -12.06 -0.62 -23.42
CA LEU A 184 -12.02 0.20 -24.64
C LEU A 184 -11.75 -0.65 -25.89
N ALA A 185 -10.85 -1.62 -25.79
CA ALA A 185 -10.57 -2.56 -26.88
C ALA A 185 -11.79 -3.41 -27.24
N SER A 186 -12.53 -3.91 -26.24
CA SER A 186 -13.74 -4.71 -26.45
C SER A 186 -14.90 -3.90 -27.08
N LEU A 187 -14.91 -2.58 -26.89
CA LEU A 187 -15.89 -1.67 -27.49
C LEU A 187 -15.45 -1.14 -28.87
N GLY A 188 -14.29 -1.56 -29.40
CA GLY A 188 -13.75 -1.07 -30.67
C GLY A 188 -13.24 0.38 -30.64
N LEU A 189 -13.05 0.94 -29.44
CA LEU A 189 -12.63 2.33 -29.23
C LEU A 189 -11.11 2.47 -28.97
N SER A 190 -10.34 1.42 -29.26
CA SER A 190 -8.89 1.37 -29.02
C SER A 190 -8.05 2.24 -29.96
N SER A 191 -8.68 2.95 -30.91
CA SER A 191 -8.00 3.81 -31.92
C SER A 191 -8.24 5.31 -31.72
N LEU A 192 -8.86 5.72 -30.63
CA LEU A 192 -9.00 7.11 -30.21
C LEU A 192 -7.96 7.46 -29.11
#